data_7b47534d43cc1521707196d30825f389
#
_entry.id   7b47534d43cc1521707196d30825f389
#
_cell.length_a   1.000
_cell.length_b   1.000
_cell.length_c   1.000
_cell.angle_alpha   90.00
_cell.angle_beta   90.00
_cell.angle_gamma   90.00
#
_symmetry.space_group_name_H-M   'P 1'
#
loop_
_entity.id
_entity.type
_entity.pdbx_description
1 polymer ?
#
loop_
_entity_poly.entity_id
_entity_poly.type
_entity_poly.pdbx_seq_one_letter_code
_entity_poly.pdbx_strand_id
1 'polypeptide(L)'
;MRDIIRVICKYFHSFVSSKNYILGQLDTNNKEFQDALQLITHTRQSVFLTGKAGTGKSTFLKYICNHTKKKYVVLAPTGIAAINAGGVTLHSFFKLPFRPMLPDDPDLSLSHGRIFEFFKYPKEKRKIIAEVDLIIIDEISMVRADIIDCVDRILRVYSGNMRLPFGGKQLLFVGDFFQLEPVVPSDQKEILSLFYASPFFFSARVFKDINLVPIELQKVYRQTDSVFINILDRIRNNAARKQELDTLNGRYFPSFEPQNEDMYITLATRRDQVDFINEKKLAELPGEEYVSVGKIEGDFPESSLPTQLNLSIKEQAQVIFIDNDYERRWVNGTIGMVSGIDENGNVYVLLESGVEHLVEPTSWRNYKYKYNEKEKRI
;
A
#
# COMPACT_ATOMS: atom_id res chain seq x y z
N MET A 1 1.59 1.86 -24.44
CA MET A 1 1.48 1.50 -23.01
C MET A 1 1.94 0.07 -22.70
N ARG A 2 1.67 -0.95 -23.54
CA ARG A 2 2.18 -2.33 -23.36
C ARG A 2 3.71 -2.47 -23.37
N ASP A 3 4.39 -1.59 -24.09
CA ASP A 3 5.84 -1.68 -24.30
C ASP A 3 6.68 -0.97 -23.23
N ILE A 4 6.10 -0.03 -22.50
CA ILE A 4 6.76 0.70 -21.39
C ILE A 4 7.08 -0.23 -20.21
N ILE A 5 6.24 -1.23 -19.98
CA ILE A 5 6.34 -2.14 -18.81
C ILE A 5 7.57 -3.05 -18.90
N ARG A 6 7.95 -3.51 -20.12
CA ARG A 6 9.15 -4.34 -20.34
C ARG A 6 10.48 -3.60 -20.13
N VAL A 7 10.48 -2.29 -20.30
CA VAL A 7 11.70 -1.44 -20.22
C VAL A 7 12.09 -1.17 -18.75
N ILE A 8 11.16 -1.14 -17.84
CA ILE A 8 11.41 -0.86 -16.42
C ILE A 8 12.24 -1.99 -15.77
N CYS A 9 12.14 -3.23 -16.25
CA CYS A 9 12.82 -4.39 -15.66
C CYS A 9 14.36 -4.29 -15.60
N LYS A 10 15.03 -3.75 -16.61
CA LYS A 10 16.50 -3.71 -16.66
C LYS A 10 17.10 -2.62 -15.75
N TYR A 11 16.40 -1.53 -15.51
CA TYR A 11 16.81 -0.54 -14.51
C TYR A 11 16.56 -1.02 -13.07
N PHE A 12 15.59 -1.89 -12.87
CA PHE A 12 15.37 -2.49 -11.54
C PHE A 12 16.57 -3.36 -11.12
N HIS A 13 17.22 -4.04 -12.05
CA HIS A 13 18.35 -4.92 -11.74
C HIS A 13 19.60 -4.16 -11.25
N SER A 14 19.96 -3.03 -11.88
CA SER A 14 21.05 -2.16 -11.38
C SER A 14 20.70 -1.44 -10.06
N PHE A 15 19.44 -1.51 -9.63
CA PHE A 15 18.91 -0.84 -8.46
C PHE A 15 19.00 -1.67 -7.17
N VAL A 16 18.90 -3.00 -7.29
CA VAL A 16 18.99 -3.90 -6.13
C VAL A 16 20.44 -4.07 -5.69
N SER A 17 21.39 -3.92 -6.63
CA SER A 17 22.82 -4.13 -6.38
C SER A 17 23.55 -2.97 -5.68
N SER A 18 22.94 -1.82 -5.51
CA SER A 18 23.58 -0.71 -4.83
C SER A 18 23.18 -0.60 -3.36
N LYS A 19 23.95 -1.28 -2.53
CA LYS A 19 24.22 -0.96 -1.11
C LYS A 19 23.01 -0.94 -0.16
N ASN A 20 23.04 -1.85 0.82
CA ASN A 20 22.70 -1.63 2.21
C ASN A 20 22.10 -0.22 2.48
N TYR A 21 20.89 0.04 1.99
CA TYR A 21 20.07 1.04 2.62
C TYR A 21 19.64 0.41 3.96
N ILE A 22 20.58 0.48 4.91
CA ILE A 22 20.22 0.65 6.29
C ILE A 22 18.90 1.41 6.27
N LEU A 23 17.88 0.98 7.00
CA LEU A 23 16.83 1.87 7.51
C LEU A 23 17.56 3.03 8.15
N GLY A 24 18.06 3.90 7.26
CA GLY A 24 18.99 4.96 7.56
C GLY A 24 18.27 5.86 8.53
N GLN A 25 19.00 6.38 9.44
CA GLN A 25 18.60 7.47 10.29
C GLN A 25 17.64 8.34 9.48
N LEU A 26 16.42 8.44 9.98
CA LEU A 26 15.40 9.32 9.43
C LEU A 26 16.08 10.65 9.12
N ASP A 27 15.95 11.14 7.89
CA ASP A 27 16.51 12.46 7.55
C ASP A 27 15.68 13.54 8.25
N THR A 28 16.00 13.73 9.52
CA THR A 28 15.34 14.71 10.36
C THR A 28 15.61 16.15 9.91
N ASN A 29 16.54 16.37 8.99
CA ASN A 29 16.82 17.68 8.41
C ASN A 29 15.95 18.00 7.19
N ASN A 30 15.14 17.03 6.72
CA ASN A 30 14.20 17.27 5.65
C ASN A 30 13.06 18.17 6.15
N LYS A 31 12.96 19.37 5.57
CA LYS A 31 12.00 20.40 5.99
C LYS A 31 10.55 19.94 5.84
N GLU A 32 10.21 19.36 4.70
CA GLU A 32 8.84 18.88 4.41
C GLU A 32 8.43 17.80 5.41
N PHE A 33 9.38 16.95 5.78
CA PHE A 33 9.17 15.93 6.81
C PHE A 33 8.88 16.57 8.18
N GLN A 34 9.66 17.57 8.57
CA GLN A 34 9.46 18.30 9.84
C GLN A 34 8.13 19.05 9.86
N ASP A 35 7.79 19.74 8.77
CA ASP A 35 6.54 20.48 8.66
C ASP A 35 5.33 19.54 8.80
N ALA A 36 5.35 18.38 8.14
CA ALA A 36 4.32 17.34 8.27
C ALA A 36 4.26 16.81 9.71
N LEU A 37 5.40 16.53 10.32
CA LEU A 37 5.50 16.03 11.68
C LEU A 37 4.89 17.04 12.67
N GLN A 38 5.24 18.32 12.54
CA GLN A 38 4.72 19.39 13.39
C GLN A 38 3.20 19.52 13.28
N LEU A 39 2.65 19.52 12.06
CA LEU A 39 1.21 19.61 11.84
C LEU A 39 0.47 18.42 12.46
N ILE A 40 0.99 17.21 12.27
CA ILE A 40 0.33 16.00 12.77
C ILE A 40 0.44 15.89 14.29
N THR A 41 1.58 16.24 14.90
CA THR A 41 1.78 16.04 16.34
C THR A 41 1.20 17.18 17.18
N HIS A 42 1.34 18.43 16.75
CA HIS A 42 1.02 19.59 17.56
C HIS A 42 -0.28 20.31 17.18
N THR A 43 -0.91 19.94 16.09
CA THR A 43 -2.15 20.54 15.65
C THR A 43 -3.26 19.51 15.40
N ARG A 44 -4.45 19.97 15.02
CA ARG A 44 -5.53 19.14 14.47
C ARG A 44 -5.70 19.31 12.97
N GLN A 45 -4.75 19.98 12.32
CA GLN A 45 -4.78 20.21 10.89
C GLN A 45 -4.63 18.90 10.12
N SER A 46 -5.54 18.61 9.22
CA SER A 46 -5.44 17.45 8.33
C SER A 46 -4.39 17.69 7.25
N VAL A 47 -3.64 16.65 6.94
CA VAL A 47 -2.49 16.70 6.03
C VAL A 47 -2.65 15.68 4.91
N PHE A 48 -2.34 16.10 3.68
CA PHE A 48 -2.10 15.22 2.57
C PHE A 48 -0.60 15.17 2.28
N LEU A 49 0.03 14.06 2.66
CA LEU A 49 1.44 13.80 2.42
C LEU A 49 1.59 13.08 1.08
N THR A 50 2.17 13.76 0.13
CA THR A 50 2.44 13.21 -1.22
C THR A 50 3.93 13.23 -1.53
N GLY A 51 4.29 12.76 -2.70
CA GLY A 51 5.67 12.73 -3.21
C GLY A 51 5.90 11.53 -4.10
N LYS A 52 6.98 11.59 -4.87
CA LYS A 52 7.38 10.55 -5.82
C LYS A 52 7.64 9.21 -5.13
N ALA A 53 7.75 8.13 -5.91
CA ALA A 53 8.22 6.85 -5.38
C ALA A 53 9.61 7.03 -4.74
N GLY A 54 9.79 6.44 -3.55
CA GLY A 54 11.08 6.49 -2.85
C GLY A 54 11.39 7.78 -2.09
N THR A 55 10.43 8.69 -1.89
CA THR A 55 10.62 9.93 -1.11
C THR A 55 10.42 9.76 0.39
N GLY A 56 10.16 8.55 0.88
CA GLY A 56 10.07 8.28 2.32
C GLY A 56 8.68 8.37 2.93
N LYS A 57 7.59 8.40 2.14
CA LYS A 57 6.20 8.42 2.65
C LYS A 57 5.92 7.33 3.68
N SER A 58 6.22 6.07 3.36
CA SER A 58 6.00 4.92 4.27
C SER A 58 6.91 4.99 5.50
N THR A 59 8.11 5.56 5.36
CA THR A 59 9.02 5.81 6.49
C THR A 59 8.43 6.85 7.44
N PHE A 60 7.86 7.94 6.89
CA PHE A 60 7.14 8.95 7.65
C PHE A 60 5.95 8.34 8.41
N LEU A 61 5.15 7.54 7.73
CA LEU A 61 4.00 6.86 8.35
C LEU A 61 4.44 6.02 9.56
N LYS A 62 5.44 5.15 9.37
CA LYS A 62 5.99 4.33 10.47
C LYS A 62 6.53 5.19 11.62
N TYR A 63 7.19 6.30 11.28
CA TYR A 63 7.70 7.22 12.29
C TYR A 63 6.56 7.84 13.12
N ILE A 64 5.52 8.35 12.47
CA ILE A 64 4.35 8.91 13.16
C ILE A 64 3.70 7.88 14.07
N CYS A 65 3.46 6.66 13.60
CA CYS A 65 2.86 5.58 14.39
C CYS A 65 3.65 5.28 15.67
N ASN A 66 4.97 5.37 15.60
CA ASN A 66 5.84 5.07 16.75
C ASN A 66 6.01 6.24 17.73
N HIS A 67 5.75 7.49 17.31
CA HIS A 67 6.06 8.67 18.11
C HIS A 67 4.85 9.52 18.50
N THR A 68 3.70 9.33 17.84
CA THR A 68 2.49 10.10 18.20
C THR A 68 1.90 9.63 19.51
N LYS A 69 1.41 10.58 20.31
CA LYS A 69 0.62 10.33 21.52
C LYS A 69 -0.89 10.27 21.23
N LYS A 70 -1.31 10.53 20.00
CA LYS A 70 -2.70 10.50 19.59
C LYS A 70 -3.19 9.06 19.48
N LYS A 71 -4.47 8.84 19.79
CA LYS A 71 -5.14 7.59 19.49
C LYS A 71 -5.33 7.53 17.98
N TYR A 72 -4.69 6.59 17.31
CA TYR A 72 -4.72 6.53 15.86
C TYR A 72 -5.18 5.18 15.33
N VAL A 73 -5.60 5.19 14.07
CA VAL A 73 -5.82 3.99 13.26
C VAL A 73 -5.12 4.17 11.92
N VAL A 74 -4.56 3.08 11.39
CA VAL A 74 -3.95 3.03 10.06
C VAL A 74 -4.84 2.23 9.14
N LEU A 75 -5.21 2.82 8.02
CA LEU A 75 -6.14 2.25 7.04
C LEU A 75 -5.51 2.27 5.65
N ALA A 76 -5.91 1.34 4.79
CA ALA A 76 -5.48 1.32 3.40
C ALA A 76 -6.59 0.76 2.48
N PRO A 77 -6.54 1.01 1.16
CA PRO A 77 -7.57 0.51 0.23
C PRO A 77 -7.49 -1.01 -0.01
N THR A 78 -6.30 -1.60 0.07
CA THR A 78 -6.07 -3.03 -0.21
C THR A 78 -5.50 -3.78 0.98
N GLY A 79 -5.66 -5.11 1.00
CA GLY A 79 -5.13 -5.95 2.07
C GLY A 79 -3.60 -5.86 2.19
N ILE A 80 -2.90 -5.93 1.06
CA ILE A 80 -1.42 -5.85 1.02
C ILE A 80 -0.94 -4.49 1.53
N ALA A 81 -1.54 -3.38 1.06
CA ALA A 81 -1.18 -2.06 1.55
C ALA A 81 -1.46 -1.90 3.05
N ALA A 82 -2.57 -2.47 3.55
CA ALA A 82 -2.90 -2.44 4.97
C ALA A 82 -1.86 -3.18 5.82
N ILE A 83 -1.44 -4.37 5.40
CA ILE A 83 -0.39 -5.15 6.07
C ILE A 83 0.92 -4.37 6.10
N ASN A 84 1.36 -3.84 4.96
CA ASN A 84 2.60 -3.07 4.84
C ASN A 84 2.61 -1.81 5.71
N ALA A 85 1.45 -1.17 5.85
CA ALA A 85 1.27 0.00 6.69
C ALA A 85 1.09 -0.33 8.19
N GLY A 86 0.93 -1.61 8.55
CA GLY A 86 0.63 -2.03 9.92
C GLY A 86 -0.79 -1.69 10.35
N GLY A 87 -1.76 -1.79 9.45
CA GLY A 87 -3.14 -1.40 9.68
C GLY A 87 -4.16 -2.42 9.14
N VAL A 88 -5.35 -1.93 8.83
CA VAL A 88 -6.46 -2.72 8.26
C VAL A 88 -7.05 -2.02 7.03
N THR A 89 -7.84 -2.74 6.22
CA THR A 89 -8.48 -2.10 5.07
C THR A 89 -9.62 -1.17 5.50
N LEU A 90 -9.82 -0.08 4.74
CA LEU A 90 -10.96 0.84 4.91
C LEU A 90 -12.29 0.08 4.96
N HIS A 91 -12.49 -0.85 4.02
CA HIS A 91 -13.70 -1.66 3.94
C HIS A 91 -13.91 -2.50 5.20
N SER A 92 -12.89 -3.16 5.70
CA SER A 92 -12.97 -3.94 6.94
C SER A 92 -13.21 -3.04 8.16
N PHE A 93 -12.50 -1.91 8.26
CA PHE A 93 -12.61 -1.02 9.41
C PHE A 93 -14.00 -0.41 9.54
N PHE A 94 -14.54 0.14 8.44
CA PHE A 94 -15.84 0.81 8.41
C PHE A 94 -16.99 -0.12 7.97
N LYS A 95 -16.73 -1.42 7.71
CA LYS A 95 -17.70 -2.38 7.16
C LYS A 95 -18.38 -1.84 5.89
N LEU A 96 -17.60 -1.23 5.00
CA LEU A 96 -18.12 -0.64 3.76
C LEU A 96 -18.57 -1.75 2.80
N PRO A 97 -19.70 -1.58 2.12
CA PRO A 97 -20.13 -2.51 1.06
C PRO A 97 -19.28 -2.32 -0.21
N PHE A 98 -19.24 -3.33 -1.05
CA PHE A 98 -18.56 -3.29 -2.35
C PHE A 98 -19.44 -2.69 -3.47
N ARG A 99 -20.19 -1.65 -3.15
CA ARG A 99 -21.03 -0.87 -4.09
C ARG A 99 -20.72 0.62 -3.95
N PRO A 100 -21.15 1.47 -4.92
CA PRO A 100 -21.08 2.91 -4.75
C PRO A 100 -21.89 3.37 -3.53
N MET A 101 -21.32 4.30 -2.77
CA MET A 101 -21.97 4.94 -1.63
C MET A 101 -22.28 6.38 -1.99
N LEU A 102 -23.48 6.59 -2.53
CA LEU A 102 -23.88 7.91 -3.02
C LEU A 102 -24.20 8.88 -1.87
N PRO A 103 -24.10 10.19 -2.08
CA PRO A 103 -24.34 11.19 -1.03
C PRO A 103 -25.76 11.18 -0.46
N ASP A 104 -26.73 10.77 -1.25
CA ASP A 104 -28.15 10.62 -0.91
C ASP A 104 -28.56 9.17 -0.62
N ASP A 105 -27.58 8.29 -0.43
CA ASP A 105 -27.83 6.86 -0.14
C ASP A 105 -28.70 6.71 1.11
N PRO A 106 -29.85 6.01 1.01
CA PRO A 106 -30.76 5.81 2.13
C PRO A 106 -30.08 5.16 3.34
N ASP A 107 -29.05 4.31 3.12
CA ASP A 107 -28.32 3.61 4.18
C ASP A 107 -27.42 4.57 4.99
N LEU A 108 -27.12 5.76 4.46
CA LEU A 108 -26.41 6.83 5.17
C LEU A 108 -27.34 7.81 5.89
N SER A 109 -28.65 7.59 5.84
CA SER A 109 -29.64 8.49 6.43
C SER A 109 -29.76 8.31 7.95
N LEU A 110 -29.91 9.43 8.66
CA LEU A 110 -30.30 9.42 10.07
C LEU A 110 -31.80 9.19 10.28
N SER A 111 -32.60 9.37 9.22
CA SER A 111 -34.04 9.15 9.29
C SER A 111 -34.35 7.70 9.65
N HIS A 112 -35.17 7.51 10.68
CA HIS A 112 -35.52 6.18 11.21
C HIS A 112 -34.32 5.32 11.66
N GLY A 113 -33.14 5.96 11.88
CA GLY A 113 -31.96 5.26 12.37
C GLY A 113 -31.28 4.34 11.35
N ARG A 114 -31.56 4.46 10.05
CA ARG A 114 -31.07 3.56 8.99
C ARG A 114 -29.55 3.37 9.01
N ILE A 115 -28.77 4.43 9.19
CA ILE A 115 -27.31 4.31 9.25
C ILE A 115 -26.84 3.38 10.39
N PHE A 116 -27.56 3.33 11.50
CA PHE A 116 -27.23 2.43 12.62
C PHE A 116 -27.67 0.99 12.36
N GLU A 117 -28.72 0.80 11.56
CA GLU A 117 -29.18 -0.51 11.12
C GLU A 117 -28.24 -1.09 10.06
N PHE A 118 -27.75 -0.28 9.15
CA PHE A 118 -26.86 -0.69 8.10
C PHE A 118 -25.44 -0.96 8.63
N PHE A 119 -24.84 0.00 9.33
CA PHE A 119 -23.52 -0.13 9.94
C PHE A 119 -23.63 -0.62 11.39
N LYS A 120 -24.12 -1.82 11.62
CA LYS A 120 -24.27 -2.43 12.96
C LYS A 120 -22.92 -2.63 13.65
N TYR A 121 -22.32 -1.53 14.15
CA TYR A 121 -21.07 -1.63 14.89
C TYR A 121 -21.30 -2.13 16.30
N PRO A 122 -20.51 -3.12 16.78
CA PRO A 122 -20.46 -3.48 18.19
C PRO A 122 -20.08 -2.28 19.06
N LYS A 123 -20.44 -2.32 20.34
CA LYS A 123 -20.17 -1.23 21.30
C LYS A 123 -18.69 -0.81 21.30
N GLU A 124 -17.79 -1.80 21.30
CA GLU A 124 -16.34 -1.56 21.25
C GLU A 124 -15.93 -0.78 19.99
N LYS A 125 -16.43 -1.17 18.81
CA LYS A 125 -16.12 -0.51 17.55
C LYS A 125 -16.63 0.93 17.52
N ARG A 126 -17.84 1.17 18.02
CA ARG A 126 -18.39 2.53 18.18
C ARG A 126 -17.50 3.39 19.06
N LYS A 127 -16.98 2.81 20.14
CA LYS A 127 -16.08 3.50 21.05
C LYS A 127 -14.73 3.84 20.37
N ILE A 128 -14.16 2.94 19.59
CA ILE A 128 -12.96 3.22 18.78
C ILE A 128 -13.20 4.41 17.84
N ILE A 129 -14.31 4.38 17.08
CA ILE A 129 -14.65 5.45 16.13
C ILE A 129 -14.86 6.78 16.87
N ALA A 130 -15.47 6.78 18.02
CA ALA A 130 -15.68 7.98 18.83
C ALA A 130 -14.38 8.56 19.41
N GLU A 131 -13.46 7.70 19.86
CA GLU A 131 -12.28 8.08 20.63
C GLU A 131 -11.03 8.30 19.79
N VAL A 132 -10.98 7.82 18.54
CA VAL A 132 -9.82 8.03 17.66
C VAL A 132 -9.57 9.52 17.43
N ASP A 133 -8.31 9.95 17.52
CA ASP A 133 -7.88 11.34 17.29
C ASP A 133 -7.36 11.53 15.87
N LEU A 134 -6.62 10.54 15.35
CA LEU A 134 -5.93 10.59 14.06
C LEU A 134 -6.27 9.36 13.22
N ILE A 135 -6.75 9.60 12.01
CA ILE A 135 -6.99 8.55 11.02
C ILE A 135 -5.96 8.70 9.91
N ILE A 136 -5.14 7.67 9.74
CA ILE A 136 -4.12 7.60 8.70
C ILE A 136 -4.66 6.72 7.59
N ILE A 137 -4.63 7.22 6.35
CA ILE A 137 -5.04 6.45 5.17
C ILE A 137 -3.85 6.42 4.20
N ASP A 138 -3.21 5.27 4.12
CA ASP A 138 -2.14 5.02 3.14
C ASP A 138 -2.71 4.65 1.78
N GLU A 139 -1.92 4.84 0.72
CA GLU A 139 -2.31 4.63 -0.69
C GLU A 139 -3.66 5.31 -1.04
N ILE A 140 -3.84 6.56 -0.57
CA ILE A 140 -5.09 7.32 -0.74
C ILE A 140 -5.46 7.53 -2.22
N SER A 141 -4.49 7.51 -3.13
CA SER A 141 -4.72 7.61 -4.58
C SER A 141 -5.68 6.56 -5.12
N MET A 142 -5.73 5.38 -4.49
CA MET A 142 -6.61 4.27 -4.86
C MET A 142 -8.01 4.34 -4.21
N VAL A 143 -8.27 5.34 -3.37
CA VAL A 143 -9.55 5.47 -2.66
C VAL A 143 -10.51 6.36 -3.45
N ARG A 144 -11.73 5.88 -3.67
CA ARG A 144 -12.77 6.63 -4.40
C ARG A 144 -13.37 7.75 -3.56
N ALA A 145 -13.83 8.80 -4.26
CA ALA A 145 -14.47 9.96 -3.65
C ALA A 145 -15.72 9.59 -2.81
N ASP A 146 -16.57 8.71 -3.31
CA ASP A 146 -17.77 8.24 -2.62
C ASP A 146 -17.44 7.53 -1.30
N ILE A 147 -16.34 6.77 -1.27
CA ILE A 147 -15.86 6.12 -0.05
C ILE A 147 -15.45 7.15 1.00
N ILE A 148 -14.78 8.24 0.59
CA ILE A 148 -14.37 9.30 1.52
C ILE A 148 -15.59 10.02 2.11
N ASP A 149 -16.59 10.35 1.29
CA ASP A 149 -17.83 10.97 1.79
C ASP A 149 -18.62 10.03 2.71
N CYS A 150 -18.63 8.72 2.40
CA CYS A 150 -19.22 7.72 3.27
C CYS A 150 -18.48 7.65 4.63
N VAL A 151 -17.15 7.65 4.62
CA VAL A 151 -16.32 7.67 5.83
C VAL A 151 -16.57 8.95 6.63
N ASP A 152 -16.64 10.11 5.99
CA ASP A 152 -17.00 11.37 6.64
C ASP A 152 -18.35 11.24 7.36
N ARG A 153 -19.36 10.72 6.66
CA ARG A 153 -20.71 10.55 7.22
C ARG A 153 -20.70 9.63 8.44
N ILE A 154 -20.05 8.49 8.34
CA ILE A 154 -19.90 7.54 9.46
C ILE A 154 -19.22 8.22 10.66
N LEU A 155 -18.11 8.91 10.41
CA LEU A 155 -17.36 9.57 11.47
C LEU A 155 -18.16 10.68 12.16
N ARG A 156 -18.87 11.52 11.41
CA ARG A 156 -19.76 12.54 11.99
C ARG A 156 -20.81 11.93 12.91
N VAL A 157 -21.47 10.88 12.45
CA VAL A 157 -22.56 10.22 13.21
C VAL A 157 -22.03 9.52 14.47
N TYR A 158 -21.01 8.67 14.32
CA TYR A 158 -20.53 7.85 15.43
C TYR A 158 -19.60 8.60 16.40
N SER A 159 -19.08 9.76 16.03
CA SER A 159 -18.39 10.68 16.95
C SER A 159 -19.37 11.64 17.65
N GLY A 160 -20.64 11.64 17.27
CA GLY A 160 -21.63 12.58 17.79
C GLY A 160 -21.39 14.05 17.36
N ASN A 161 -20.58 14.27 16.33
CA ASN A 161 -20.23 15.61 15.88
C ASN A 161 -20.58 15.81 14.40
N MET A 162 -21.83 16.15 14.15
CA MET A 162 -22.37 16.33 12.81
C MET A 162 -21.88 17.60 12.10
N ARG A 163 -21.38 18.59 12.84
CA ARG A 163 -21.02 19.89 12.29
C ARG A 163 -19.63 19.91 11.67
N LEU A 164 -18.69 19.17 12.24
CA LEU A 164 -17.31 19.15 11.78
C LEU A 164 -17.05 18.01 10.78
N PRO A 165 -16.32 18.28 9.70
CA PRO A 165 -15.86 17.24 8.77
C PRO A 165 -15.16 16.10 9.52
N PHE A 166 -15.43 14.87 9.10
CA PHE A 166 -14.92 13.65 9.70
C PHE A 166 -15.17 13.56 11.22
N GLY A 167 -16.26 14.21 11.71
CA GLY A 167 -16.55 14.25 13.14
C GLY A 167 -15.52 14.99 13.98
N GLY A 168 -14.69 15.87 13.37
CA GLY A 168 -13.60 16.61 14.00
C GLY A 168 -12.31 15.79 14.20
N LYS A 169 -12.19 14.61 13.57
CA LYS A 169 -10.97 13.82 13.57
C LYS A 169 -9.92 14.44 12.65
N GLN A 170 -8.65 14.33 13.04
CA GLN A 170 -7.53 14.69 12.16
C GLN A 170 -7.29 13.58 11.15
N LEU A 171 -7.03 13.95 9.89
CA LEU A 171 -6.71 13.02 8.81
C LEU A 171 -5.24 13.20 8.38
N LEU A 172 -4.56 12.05 8.17
CA LEU A 172 -3.30 11.99 7.44
C LEU A 172 -3.53 11.10 6.22
N PHE A 173 -3.67 11.71 5.06
CA PHE A 173 -3.71 11.02 3.79
C PHE A 173 -2.29 10.88 3.24
N VAL A 174 -1.90 9.66 2.87
CA VAL A 174 -0.58 9.36 2.32
C VAL A 174 -0.75 8.71 0.95
N GLY A 175 -0.07 9.21 -0.07
CA GLY A 175 -0.16 8.62 -1.41
C GLY A 175 0.44 9.49 -2.51
N ASP A 176 0.34 9.00 -3.75
CA ASP A 176 0.82 9.67 -4.95
C ASP A 176 -0.24 9.50 -6.06
N PHE A 177 -0.91 10.59 -6.46
CA PHE A 177 -1.98 10.49 -7.49
C PHE A 177 -1.47 10.14 -8.89
N PHE A 178 -0.18 10.19 -9.11
CA PHE A 178 0.42 9.79 -10.39
C PHE A 178 0.73 8.28 -10.44
N GLN A 179 0.40 7.56 -9.36
CA GLN A 179 0.45 6.10 -9.31
C GLN A 179 -0.90 5.49 -9.66
N LEU A 180 -1.31 4.42 -8.98
CA LEU A 180 -2.55 3.74 -9.29
C LEU A 180 -3.78 4.58 -8.93
N GLU A 181 -4.69 4.70 -9.89
CA GLU A 181 -5.97 5.36 -9.71
C GLU A 181 -7.00 4.45 -9.01
N PRO A 182 -8.10 5.01 -8.48
CA PRO A 182 -9.18 4.22 -7.93
C PRO A 182 -9.79 3.31 -8.99
N VAL A 183 -10.00 2.03 -8.62
CA VAL A 183 -10.67 1.09 -9.50
C VAL A 183 -12.18 1.35 -9.48
N VAL A 184 -12.73 1.70 -10.63
CA VAL A 184 -14.16 1.90 -10.82
C VAL A 184 -14.66 0.92 -11.87
N PRO A 185 -15.51 -0.06 -11.50
CA PRO A 185 -16.16 -0.95 -12.45
C PRO A 185 -16.96 -0.17 -13.52
N SER A 186 -17.01 -0.69 -14.73
CA SER A 186 -17.61 0.04 -15.86
C SER A 186 -19.07 0.41 -15.64
N ASP A 187 -19.82 -0.47 -14.98
CA ASP A 187 -21.23 -0.29 -14.60
C ASP A 187 -21.45 0.81 -13.53
N GLN A 188 -20.40 1.19 -12.80
CA GLN A 188 -20.46 2.19 -11.74
C GLN A 188 -19.99 3.58 -12.19
N LYS A 189 -19.26 3.67 -13.31
CA LYS A 189 -18.69 4.93 -13.81
C LYS A 189 -19.74 6.00 -14.07
N GLU A 190 -20.81 5.63 -14.78
CA GLU A 190 -21.87 6.58 -15.12
C GLU A 190 -22.56 7.11 -13.88
N ILE A 191 -22.89 6.23 -12.94
CA ILE A 191 -23.54 6.61 -11.68
C ILE A 191 -22.67 7.57 -10.87
N LEU A 192 -21.40 7.23 -10.67
CA LEU A 192 -20.49 8.07 -9.89
C LEU A 192 -20.23 9.44 -10.55
N SER A 193 -20.19 9.50 -11.89
CA SER A 193 -19.98 10.75 -12.62
C SER A 193 -21.11 11.76 -12.45
N LEU A 194 -22.31 11.35 -12.04
CA LEU A 194 -23.42 12.25 -11.71
C LEU A 194 -23.18 13.03 -10.41
N PHE A 195 -22.35 12.51 -9.52
CA PHE A 195 -22.15 13.07 -8.18
C PHE A 195 -20.74 13.63 -7.94
N TYR A 196 -19.74 13.14 -8.69
CA TYR A 196 -18.31 13.44 -8.49
C TYR A 196 -17.64 13.81 -9.80
N ALA A 197 -16.84 14.88 -9.80
CA ALA A 197 -16.11 15.35 -10.98
C ALA A 197 -15.04 14.34 -11.44
N SER A 198 -14.53 13.52 -10.53
CA SER A 198 -13.59 12.43 -10.81
C SER A 198 -13.72 11.33 -9.75
N PRO A 199 -13.22 10.11 -10.00
CA PRO A 199 -13.25 9.05 -8.99
C PRO A 199 -12.25 9.27 -7.84
N PHE A 200 -11.27 10.16 -7.99
CA PHE A 200 -10.24 10.38 -6.99
C PHE A 200 -10.80 10.95 -5.69
N PHE A 201 -10.17 10.61 -4.58
CA PHE A 201 -10.59 10.99 -3.23
C PHE A 201 -10.82 12.49 -3.06
N PHE A 202 -10.00 13.34 -3.70
CA PHE A 202 -10.11 14.81 -3.60
C PHE A 202 -11.36 15.38 -4.28
N SER A 203 -12.10 14.59 -5.07
CA SER A 203 -13.42 14.96 -5.59
C SER A 203 -14.55 14.73 -4.59
N ALA A 204 -14.26 14.16 -3.42
CA ALA A 204 -15.26 14.02 -2.36
C ALA A 204 -15.79 15.37 -1.89
N ARG A 205 -17.09 15.42 -1.62
CA ARG A 205 -17.80 16.67 -1.28
C ARG A 205 -17.31 17.29 0.03
N VAL A 206 -16.87 16.45 0.97
CA VAL A 206 -16.36 16.88 2.28
C VAL A 206 -15.17 17.84 2.16
N PHE A 207 -14.41 17.80 1.08
CA PHE A 207 -13.25 18.70 0.90
C PHE A 207 -13.63 20.16 0.64
N LYS A 208 -14.91 20.46 0.43
CA LYS A 208 -15.39 21.86 0.43
C LYS A 208 -15.38 22.49 1.83
N ASP A 209 -15.46 21.65 2.86
CA ASP A 209 -15.61 22.05 4.25
C ASP A 209 -14.36 21.83 5.10
N ILE A 210 -13.28 21.29 4.52
CA ILE A 210 -12.04 21.01 5.23
C ILE A 210 -10.85 21.71 4.56
N ASN A 211 -10.00 22.30 5.39
CA ASN A 211 -8.70 22.78 4.94
C ASN A 211 -7.68 21.64 5.03
N LEU A 212 -7.40 20.99 3.91
CA LEU A 212 -6.38 19.92 3.80
C LEU A 212 -5.05 20.54 3.37
N VAL A 213 -4.00 20.41 4.20
CA VAL A 213 -2.68 20.96 3.89
C VAL A 213 -1.89 19.93 3.08
N PRO A 214 -1.56 20.22 1.81
CA PRO A 214 -0.70 19.36 1.02
C PRO A 214 0.77 19.57 1.40
N ILE A 215 1.50 18.49 1.61
CA ILE A 215 2.97 18.49 1.77
C ILE A 215 3.54 17.47 0.80
N GLU A 216 4.40 17.93 -0.11
CA GLU A 216 5.06 17.07 -1.08
C GLU A 216 6.51 16.81 -0.68
N LEU A 217 6.85 15.56 -0.37
CA LEU A 217 8.22 15.13 -0.13
C LEU A 217 8.99 15.13 -1.45
N GLN A 218 10.03 15.96 -1.55
CA GLN A 218 10.80 16.15 -2.78
C GLN A 218 12.00 15.22 -2.90
N LYS A 219 12.69 14.95 -1.79
CA LYS A 219 13.94 14.20 -1.79
C LYS A 219 13.71 12.71 -2.02
N VAL A 220 14.31 12.18 -3.08
CA VAL A 220 14.27 10.75 -3.40
C VAL A 220 15.41 10.04 -2.70
N TYR A 221 15.11 8.97 -1.96
CA TYR A 221 16.08 8.16 -1.21
C TYR A 221 16.32 6.79 -1.83
N ARG A 222 15.38 6.29 -2.63
CA ARG A 222 15.43 4.93 -3.20
C ARG A 222 16.39 4.81 -4.38
N GLN A 223 16.55 5.87 -5.15
CA GLN A 223 17.24 5.85 -6.44
C GLN A 223 18.34 6.90 -6.48
N THR A 224 19.49 6.55 -7.11
CA THR A 224 20.66 7.41 -7.24
C THR A 224 20.96 7.83 -8.67
N ASP A 225 20.45 7.12 -9.69
CA ASP A 225 20.60 7.48 -11.10
C ASP A 225 19.76 8.72 -11.44
N SER A 226 20.42 9.86 -11.55
CA SER A 226 19.78 11.14 -11.81
C SER A 226 19.10 11.22 -13.19
N VAL A 227 19.63 10.52 -14.20
CA VAL A 227 19.04 10.49 -15.55
C VAL A 227 17.72 9.75 -15.52
N PHE A 228 17.71 8.57 -14.90
CA PHE A 228 16.50 7.77 -14.76
C PHE A 228 15.44 8.48 -13.90
N ILE A 229 15.84 9.08 -12.76
CA ILE A 229 14.95 9.87 -11.91
C ILE A 229 14.28 11.00 -12.73
N ASN A 230 15.06 11.72 -13.55
CA ASN A 230 14.53 12.80 -14.37
C ASN A 230 13.54 12.28 -15.43
N ILE A 231 13.84 11.15 -16.08
CA ILE A 231 12.93 10.54 -17.07
C ILE A 231 11.60 10.17 -16.39
N LEU A 232 11.65 9.49 -15.23
CA LEU A 232 10.44 9.12 -14.49
C LEU A 232 9.64 10.35 -14.07
N ASP A 233 10.31 11.41 -13.66
CA ASP A 233 9.67 12.67 -13.27
C ASP A 233 8.96 13.34 -14.44
N ARG A 234 9.59 13.38 -15.61
CA ARG A 234 8.96 13.90 -16.81
C ARG A 234 7.76 13.09 -17.26
N ILE A 235 7.83 11.76 -17.15
CA ILE A 235 6.68 10.89 -17.44
C ILE A 235 5.55 11.16 -16.45
N ARG A 236 5.86 11.23 -15.16
CA ARG A 236 4.89 11.52 -14.08
C ARG A 236 4.14 12.83 -14.35
N ASN A 237 4.85 13.86 -14.81
CA ASN A 237 4.28 15.18 -15.05
C ASN A 237 3.72 15.37 -16.47
N ASN A 238 3.62 14.29 -17.26
CA ASN A 238 3.22 14.32 -18.68
C ASN A 238 4.06 15.33 -19.51
N ALA A 239 5.34 15.46 -19.17
CA ALA A 239 6.30 16.38 -19.79
C ALA A 239 7.43 15.64 -20.52
N ALA A 240 7.32 14.33 -20.68
CA ALA A 240 8.30 13.52 -21.41
C ALA A 240 8.31 13.93 -22.89
N ARG A 241 9.50 14.15 -23.40
CA ARG A 241 9.77 14.48 -24.80
C ARG A 241 10.28 13.25 -25.53
N LYS A 242 10.42 13.39 -26.84
CA LYS A 242 10.93 12.32 -27.70
C LYS A 242 12.26 11.75 -27.20
N GLN A 243 13.16 12.58 -26.72
CA GLN A 243 14.49 12.16 -26.25
C GLN A 243 14.39 11.20 -25.04
N GLU A 244 13.55 11.51 -24.06
CA GLU A 244 13.32 10.64 -22.91
C GLU A 244 12.66 9.32 -23.32
N LEU A 245 11.69 9.39 -24.24
CA LEU A 245 11.04 8.20 -24.79
C LEU A 245 12.00 7.34 -25.62
N ASP A 246 12.85 7.95 -26.44
CA ASP A 246 13.88 7.24 -27.22
C ASP A 246 14.89 6.56 -26.30
N THR A 247 15.27 7.20 -25.19
CA THR A 247 16.13 6.59 -24.16
C THR A 247 15.49 5.36 -23.53
N LEU A 248 14.19 5.41 -23.22
CA LEU A 248 13.45 4.26 -22.71
C LEU A 248 13.27 3.18 -23.78
N ASN A 249 12.90 3.57 -25.00
CA ASN A 249 12.70 2.65 -26.12
C ASN A 249 14.00 1.95 -26.53
N GLY A 250 15.15 2.56 -26.29
CA GLY A 250 16.46 1.91 -26.44
C GLY A 250 16.67 0.70 -25.52
N ARG A 251 15.78 0.50 -24.55
CA ARG A 251 15.74 -0.68 -23.66
C ARG A 251 14.70 -1.74 -24.09
N TYR A 252 14.00 -1.51 -25.19
CA TYR A 252 13.04 -2.46 -25.72
C TYR A 252 13.75 -3.50 -26.59
N PHE A 253 13.72 -4.75 -26.15
CA PHE A 253 14.30 -5.90 -26.83
C PHE A 253 13.21 -6.94 -27.06
N PRO A 254 12.58 -7.03 -28.24
CA PRO A 254 11.44 -7.92 -28.49
C PRO A 254 11.74 -9.41 -28.26
N SER A 255 12.97 -9.81 -28.55
CA SER A 255 13.45 -11.20 -28.42
C SER A 255 14.29 -11.40 -27.15
N PHE A 256 14.06 -10.55 -26.13
CA PHE A 256 14.80 -10.69 -24.88
C PHE A 256 14.23 -11.87 -24.08
N GLU A 257 15.05 -12.89 -23.91
CA GLU A 257 14.81 -14.01 -23.01
C GLU A 257 15.88 -13.97 -21.92
N PRO A 258 15.49 -13.65 -20.67
CA PRO A 258 16.42 -13.66 -19.56
C PRO A 258 16.86 -15.10 -19.29
N GLN A 259 18.17 -15.29 -19.04
CA GLN A 259 18.66 -16.55 -18.49
C GLN A 259 18.31 -16.65 -17.02
N ASN A 260 18.16 -17.86 -16.49
CA ASN A 260 17.72 -18.06 -15.10
C ASN A 260 18.68 -17.42 -14.07
N GLU A 261 19.95 -17.28 -14.42
CA GLU A 261 21.01 -16.69 -13.58
C GLU A 261 20.93 -15.15 -13.50
N ASP A 262 20.19 -14.51 -14.43
CA ASP A 262 20.12 -13.04 -14.53
C ASP A 262 19.19 -12.38 -13.52
N MET A 263 18.47 -13.13 -12.70
CA MET A 263 17.56 -12.64 -11.64
C MET A 263 16.52 -11.61 -12.13
N TYR A 264 16.07 -11.71 -13.37
CA TYR A 264 15.03 -10.83 -13.91
C TYR A 264 13.65 -11.18 -13.38
N ILE A 265 12.84 -10.17 -13.10
CA ILE A 265 11.43 -10.32 -12.77
C ILE A 265 10.55 -9.79 -13.91
N THR A 266 9.39 -10.41 -14.09
CA THR A 266 8.39 -9.92 -15.03
C THR A 266 7.35 -9.10 -14.28
N LEU A 267 7.16 -7.84 -14.72
CA LEU A 267 6.08 -6.98 -14.22
C LEU A 267 4.88 -7.06 -15.16
N ALA A 268 3.72 -7.39 -14.63
CA ALA A 268 2.47 -7.46 -15.37
C ALA A 268 1.39 -6.60 -14.70
N THR A 269 0.40 -6.17 -15.49
CA THR A 269 -0.71 -5.35 -15.02
C THR A 269 -1.88 -6.17 -14.44
N ARG A 270 -1.85 -7.49 -14.63
CA ARG A 270 -2.92 -8.41 -14.24
C ARG A 270 -2.35 -9.58 -13.45
N ARG A 271 -3.02 -9.94 -12.36
CA ARG A 271 -2.60 -11.01 -11.45
C ARG A 271 -2.60 -12.38 -12.15
N ASP A 272 -3.64 -12.67 -12.95
CA ASP A 272 -3.71 -13.92 -13.70
C ASP A 272 -2.55 -14.14 -14.67
N GLN A 273 -1.99 -13.06 -15.24
CA GLN A 273 -0.77 -13.16 -16.07
C GLN A 273 0.47 -13.47 -15.21
N VAL A 274 0.54 -12.89 -14.02
CA VAL A 274 1.65 -13.18 -13.08
C VAL A 274 1.61 -14.64 -12.66
N ASP A 275 0.44 -15.12 -12.23
CA ASP A 275 0.25 -16.50 -11.78
C ASP A 275 0.60 -17.48 -12.89
N PHE A 276 0.10 -17.27 -14.11
CA PHE A 276 0.44 -18.10 -15.28
C PHE A 276 1.93 -18.14 -15.59
N ILE A 277 2.61 -16.97 -15.54
CA ILE A 277 4.06 -16.90 -15.80
C ILE A 277 4.85 -17.64 -14.73
N ASN A 278 4.48 -17.46 -13.46
CA ASN A 278 5.15 -18.09 -12.34
C ASN A 278 4.97 -19.62 -12.37
N GLU A 279 3.74 -20.11 -12.58
CA GLU A 279 3.44 -21.54 -12.71
C GLU A 279 4.20 -22.17 -13.86
N LYS A 280 4.20 -21.51 -15.03
CA LYS A 280 4.94 -21.98 -16.20
C LYS A 280 6.44 -22.08 -15.90
N LYS A 281 7.03 -21.05 -15.32
CA LYS A 281 8.47 -21.02 -15.00
C LYS A 281 8.84 -22.04 -13.94
N LEU A 282 8.01 -22.23 -12.93
CA LEU A 282 8.21 -23.25 -11.92
C LEU A 282 8.14 -24.67 -12.52
N ALA A 283 7.19 -24.90 -13.44
CA ALA A 283 7.06 -26.19 -14.12
C ALA A 283 8.26 -26.53 -15.02
N GLU A 284 8.89 -25.52 -15.63
CA GLU A 284 10.08 -25.69 -16.48
C GLU A 284 11.34 -26.07 -15.67
N LEU A 285 11.37 -25.84 -14.36
CA LEU A 285 12.51 -26.20 -13.50
C LEU A 285 12.54 -27.72 -13.24
N PRO A 286 13.76 -28.31 -13.22
CA PRO A 286 13.93 -29.70 -12.84
C PRO A 286 13.68 -29.92 -11.34
N GLY A 287 13.59 -31.18 -10.93
CA GLY A 287 13.47 -31.56 -9.53
C GLY A 287 12.04 -31.65 -9.01
N GLU A 288 11.93 -32.09 -7.77
CA GLU A 288 10.66 -32.29 -7.08
C GLU A 288 10.10 -30.95 -6.56
N GLU A 289 8.78 -30.85 -6.61
CA GLU A 289 8.06 -29.70 -6.08
C GLU A 289 7.83 -29.87 -4.58
N TYR A 290 8.27 -28.88 -3.82
CA TYR A 290 7.97 -28.79 -2.39
C TYR A 290 6.81 -27.80 -2.19
N VAL A 291 5.81 -28.19 -1.42
CA VAL A 291 4.67 -27.35 -1.08
C VAL A 291 4.75 -26.93 0.37
N SER A 292 5.03 -25.65 0.58
CA SER A 292 4.96 -25.04 1.91
C SER A 292 3.52 -24.66 2.23
N VAL A 293 2.94 -25.30 3.25
CA VAL A 293 1.52 -25.11 3.63
C VAL A 293 1.42 -24.05 4.72
N GLY A 294 0.78 -22.94 4.41
CA GLY A 294 0.48 -21.88 5.38
C GLY A 294 -0.64 -22.31 6.35
N LYS A 295 -0.64 -21.71 7.54
CA LYS A 295 -1.66 -21.92 8.55
C LYS A 295 -2.37 -20.61 8.86
N ILE A 296 -3.70 -20.62 8.79
CA ILE A 296 -4.53 -19.50 9.22
C ILE A 296 -5.00 -19.75 10.64
N GLU A 297 -4.73 -18.80 11.53
CA GLU A 297 -5.25 -18.80 12.88
C GLU A 297 -6.21 -17.62 13.09
N GLY A 298 -7.43 -17.92 13.54
CA GLY A 298 -8.46 -16.92 13.73
C GLY A 298 -9.08 -16.41 12.44
N ASP A 299 -9.36 -15.11 12.38
CA ASP A 299 -10.07 -14.45 11.29
C ASP A 299 -9.08 -13.72 10.38
N PHE A 300 -8.67 -14.39 9.30
CA PHE A 300 -7.77 -13.84 8.29
C PHE A 300 -8.40 -14.04 6.89
N PRO A 301 -8.93 -12.98 6.26
CA PRO A 301 -9.56 -13.09 4.95
C PRO A 301 -8.58 -13.53 3.87
N GLU A 302 -8.99 -14.43 2.98
CA GLU A 302 -8.15 -14.87 1.85
C GLU A 302 -7.69 -13.72 0.95
N SER A 303 -8.54 -12.71 0.75
CA SER A 303 -8.20 -11.50 -0.01
C SER A 303 -7.05 -10.67 0.59
N SER A 304 -6.71 -10.93 1.85
CA SER A 304 -5.62 -10.28 2.58
C SER A 304 -4.36 -11.15 2.69
N LEU A 305 -4.38 -12.37 2.12
CA LEU A 305 -3.18 -13.21 2.10
C LEU A 305 -2.06 -12.54 1.30
N PRO A 306 -0.85 -12.43 1.87
CA PRO A 306 0.29 -11.81 1.20
C PRO A 306 0.85 -12.68 0.07
N THR A 307 0.67 -13.99 0.16
CA THR A 307 1.04 -14.99 -0.84
C THR A 307 0.03 -16.13 -0.86
N GLN A 308 0.23 -17.13 -1.71
CA GLN A 308 -0.58 -18.34 -1.75
C GLN A 308 -0.49 -19.11 -0.43
N LEU A 309 -1.62 -19.65 0.06
CA LEU A 309 -1.64 -20.44 1.28
C LEU A 309 -0.80 -21.72 1.15
N ASN A 310 -0.86 -22.33 -0.03
CA ASN A 310 -0.03 -23.45 -0.43
C ASN A 310 1.00 -22.92 -1.43
N LEU A 311 2.21 -22.65 -0.97
CA LEU A 311 3.26 -22.07 -1.80
C LEU A 311 4.14 -23.20 -2.35
N SER A 312 4.04 -23.41 -3.67
CA SER A 312 4.87 -24.34 -4.42
C SER A 312 6.24 -23.73 -4.71
N ILE A 313 7.30 -24.46 -4.39
CA ILE A 313 8.69 -24.06 -4.60
C ILE A 313 9.50 -25.26 -5.14
N LYS A 314 10.54 -24.97 -5.92
CA LYS A 314 11.56 -25.95 -6.34
C LYS A 314 12.94 -25.38 -6.10
N GLU A 315 13.94 -26.21 -6.03
CA GLU A 315 15.33 -25.75 -6.14
C GLU A 315 15.54 -25.01 -7.46
N GLN A 316 16.40 -24.01 -7.45
CA GLN A 316 16.64 -23.07 -8.56
C GLN A 316 15.45 -22.14 -8.88
N ALA A 317 14.36 -22.17 -8.12
CA ALA A 317 13.28 -21.20 -8.30
C ALA A 317 13.74 -19.80 -7.86
N GLN A 318 13.49 -18.84 -8.71
CA GLN A 318 13.66 -17.42 -8.34
C GLN A 318 12.52 -16.98 -7.44
N VAL A 319 12.86 -16.36 -6.34
CA VAL A 319 11.90 -15.87 -5.34
C VAL A 319 12.09 -14.39 -5.03
N ILE A 320 11.03 -13.76 -4.57
CA ILE A 320 11.06 -12.40 -4.05
C ILE A 320 10.58 -12.41 -2.60
N PHE A 321 11.33 -11.76 -1.73
CA PHE A 321 10.92 -11.59 -0.34
C PHE A 321 9.82 -10.53 -0.23
N ILE A 322 8.73 -10.89 0.43
CA ILE A 322 7.54 -10.04 0.58
C ILE A 322 7.43 -9.39 1.97
N ASP A 323 8.43 -9.58 2.81
CA ASP A 323 8.56 -8.96 4.13
C ASP A 323 10.02 -8.61 4.42
N ASN A 324 10.23 -7.73 5.43
CA ASN A 324 11.56 -7.38 5.90
C ASN A 324 12.01 -8.38 6.96
N ASP A 325 13.22 -8.87 6.84
CA ASP A 325 13.81 -9.74 7.86
C ASP A 325 14.08 -8.97 9.17
N TYR A 326 13.86 -9.64 10.30
CA TYR A 326 14.09 -9.05 11.61
C TYR A 326 15.58 -8.77 11.87
N GLU A 327 16.46 -9.65 11.42
CA GLU A 327 17.91 -9.49 11.50
C GLU A 327 18.51 -8.65 10.37
N ARG A 328 17.65 -8.14 9.48
CA ARG A 328 18.03 -7.31 8.33
C ARG A 328 18.87 -8.01 7.28
N ARG A 329 18.75 -9.32 7.15
CA ARG A 329 19.40 -10.12 6.11
C ARG A 329 18.87 -9.77 4.73
N TRP A 330 17.56 -9.42 4.64
CA TRP A 330 16.90 -8.94 3.42
C TRP A 330 15.80 -7.93 3.74
N VAL A 331 15.31 -7.27 2.73
CA VAL A 331 14.16 -6.36 2.80
C VAL A 331 13.07 -6.78 1.81
N ASN A 332 11.86 -6.29 2.00
CA ASN A 332 10.77 -6.52 1.06
C ASN A 332 11.18 -6.07 -0.36
N GLY A 333 11.01 -6.96 -1.34
CA GLY A 333 11.46 -6.76 -2.72
C GLY A 333 12.86 -7.29 -3.03
N THR A 334 13.61 -7.82 -2.04
CA THR A 334 14.87 -8.53 -2.30
C THR A 334 14.59 -9.79 -3.13
N ILE A 335 15.41 -10.04 -4.13
CA ILE A 335 15.32 -11.23 -5.00
C ILE A 335 16.40 -12.21 -4.59
N GLY A 336 16.07 -13.49 -4.66
CA GLY A 336 16.98 -14.58 -4.41
C GLY A 336 16.63 -15.81 -5.25
N MET A 337 17.46 -16.82 -5.16
CA MET A 337 17.25 -18.12 -5.81
C MET A 337 17.27 -19.22 -4.74
N VAL A 338 16.30 -20.11 -4.78
CA VAL A 338 16.27 -21.26 -3.88
C VAL A 338 17.48 -22.15 -4.18
N SER A 339 18.40 -22.20 -3.24
CA SER A 339 19.65 -22.98 -3.36
C SER A 339 19.50 -24.42 -2.86
N GLY A 340 18.52 -24.68 -2.00
CA GLY A 340 18.22 -26.01 -1.51
C GLY A 340 16.99 -26.05 -0.60
N ILE A 341 16.42 -27.24 -0.47
CA ILE A 341 15.33 -27.54 0.46
C ILE A 341 15.76 -28.84 1.20
N ASP A 342 15.88 -28.78 2.52
CA ASP A 342 16.28 -29.93 3.29
C ASP A 342 15.13 -30.92 3.59
N GLU A 343 15.45 -32.09 4.15
CA GLU A 343 14.46 -33.12 4.49
C GLU A 343 13.40 -32.64 5.51
N ASN A 344 13.68 -31.59 6.26
CA ASN A 344 12.77 -31.01 7.24
C ASN A 344 11.88 -29.92 6.60
N GLY A 345 12.07 -29.58 5.31
CA GLY A 345 11.38 -28.54 4.60
C GLY A 345 11.93 -27.13 4.86
N ASN A 346 13.15 -27.03 5.39
CA ASN A 346 13.81 -25.74 5.51
C ASN A 346 14.29 -25.27 4.14
N VAL A 347 13.94 -24.03 3.78
CA VAL A 347 14.23 -23.44 2.48
C VAL A 347 15.46 -22.53 2.60
N TYR A 348 16.46 -22.77 1.79
CA TYR A 348 17.67 -21.96 1.69
C TYR A 348 17.61 -21.11 0.44
N VAL A 349 17.93 -19.82 0.56
CA VAL A 349 17.88 -18.87 -0.54
C VAL A 349 19.22 -18.15 -0.66
N LEU A 350 19.81 -18.24 -1.84
CA LEU A 350 21.00 -17.51 -2.23
C LEU A 350 20.59 -16.12 -2.73
N LEU A 351 21.09 -15.08 -2.08
CA LEU A 351 20.85 -13.69 -2.50
C LEU A 351 21.84 -13.24 -3.57
N GLU A 352 21.54 -12.18 -4.27
CA GLU A 352 22.44 -11.54 -5.26
C GLU A 352 23.81 -11.16 -4.64
N SER A 353 23.86 -10.91 -3.34
CA SER A 353 25.10 -10.67 -2.61
C SER A 353 26.04 -11.88 -2.56
N GLY A 354 25.61 -13.06 -3.00
CA GLY A 354 26.34 -14.32 -2.90
C GLY A 354 26.24 -14.97 -1.51
N VAL A 355 25.41 -14.45 -0.63
CA VAL A 355 25.18 -15.00 0.71
C VAL A 355 23.92 -15.85 0.71
N GLU A 356 24.05 -17.07 1.21
CA GLU A 356 22.94 -18.00 1.41
C GLU A 356 22.33 -17.81 2.80
N HIS A 357 21.01 -17.82 2.85
CA HIS A 357 20.25 -17.69 4.09
C HIS A 357 19.17 -18.74 4.21
N LEU A 358 19.02 -19.29 5.41
CA LEU A 358 17.83 -20.03 5.80
C LEU A 358 16.66 -19.08 5.90
N VAL A 359 15.57 -19.38 5.19
CA VAL A 359 14.31 -18.62 5.24
C VAL A 359 13.36 -19.29 6.22
N GLU A 360 13.20 -18.68 7.36
CA GLU A 360 12.30 -19.18 8.39
C GLU A 360 10.84 -18.82 8.07
N PRO A 361 9.87 -19.64 8.50
CA PRO A 361 8.46 -19.31 8.41
C PRO A 361 8.17 -18.00 9.13
N THR A 362 7.45 -17.09 8.47
CA THR A 362 7.01 -15.82 9.06
C THR A 362 5.50 -15.79 9.23
N SER A 363 5.02 -14.90 10.09
CA SER A 363 3.59 -14.74 10.33
C SER A 363 3.16 -13.32 10.07
N TRP A 364 2.09 -13.20 9.28
CA TRP A 364 1.41 -11.94 9.03
C TRP A 364 0.22 -11.79 9.97
N ARG A 365 0.03 -10.58 10.48
CA ARG A 365 -1.04 -10.29 11.42
C ARG A 365 -2.14 -9.49 10.76
N ASN A 366 -3.37 -9.95 10.91
CA ASN A 366 -4.54 -9.15 10.62
C ASN A 366 -4.89 -8.33 11.87
N TYR A 367 -4.67 -7.01 11.83
CA TYR A 367 -4.87 -6.15 13.00
C TYR A 367 -6.35 -5.90 13.25
N LYS A 368 -6.76 -6.02 14.51
CA LYS A 368 -8.08 -5.60 15.00
C LYS A 368 -7.89 -4.55 16.08
N TYR A 369 -8.40 -3.38 15.85
CA TYR A 369 -8.36 -2.32 16.86
C TYR A 369 -9.34 -2.61 17.99
N LYS A 370 -8.88 -2.50 19.24
CA LYS A 370 -9.71 -2.59 20.45
C LYS A 370 -9.44 -1.36 21.30
N TYR A 371 -10.49 -0.85 21.94
CA TYR A 371 -10.35 0.23 22.90
C TYR A 371 -10.10 -0.34 24.30
N ASN A 372 -8.97 0.03 24.91
CA ASN A 372 -8.66 -0.31 26.29
C ASN A 372 -9.27 0.75 27.22
N GLU A 373 -10.28 0.38 28.00
CA GLU A 373 -10.99 1.30 28.90
C GLU A 373 -10.13 1.82 30.04
N LYS A 374 -9.21 0.99 30.57
CA LYS A 374 -8.37 1.34 31.70
C LYS A 374 -7.30 2.36 31.28
N GLU A 375 -6.67 2.13 30.13
CA GLU A 375 -5.57 2.95 29.64
C GLU A 375 -6.06 4.07 28.70
N LYS A 376 -7.35 4.10 28.37
CA LYS A 376 -7.97 5.07 27.44
C LYS A 376 -7.25 5.19 26.09
N ARG A 377 -6.73 4.06 25.59
CA ARG A 377 -6.02 3.98 24.29
C ARG A 377 -6.63 2.91 23.37
N ILE A 378 -6.34 3.03 22.08
CA ILE A 378 -6.71 2.07 21.04
C ILE A 378 -5.54 1.10 20.86
#